data_7bf57e83781b885c1b8f1f55e045d149
#
_entry.id   7bf57e83781b885c1b8f1f55e045d149
#
_cell.length_a   1.000
_cell.length_b   1.000
_cell.length_c   1.000
_cell.angle_alpha   90.00
_cell.angle_beta   90.00
_cell.angle_gamma   90.00
#
_symmetry.space_group_name_H-M   'P 1'
#
loop_
_entity.id
_entity.type
_entity.pdbx_description
1 polymer ?
#
loop_
_entity_poly.entity_id
_entity_poly.type
_entity_poly.pdbx_seq_one_letter_code
_entity_poly.pdbx_strand_id
1 'polypeptide(L)'
;MTGTKIPFQTIDWSNISRTEHQDQTGVAYWQTIQLEGLRIRMVEYSKGYFADHWCEKGHIVHCLQGKVVNELKDGSKAILTSGMSYVISDDLSTHRSITDEGVILLIIDGD
;
A
#
# COMPACT_ATOMS: atom_id res chain seq x y z
N MET A 1 -9.11 -11.70 12.13
CA MET A 1 -7.83 -12.36 11.85
C MET A 1 -7.75 -13.71 12.54
N THR A 2 -8.59 -14.58 12.08
CA THR A 2 -8.67 -15.94 12.61
C THR A 2 -7.40 -16.72 12.30
N GLY A 3 -6.95 -17.57 13.24
CA GLY A 3 -5.78 -18.41 13.07
C GLY A 3 -4.45 -17.74 13.32
N THR A 4 -4.45 -16.44 13.63
CA THR A 4 -3.23 -15.66 13.88
C THR A 4 -3.10 -15.38 15.36
N LYS A 5 -1.87 -15.53 15.89
CA LYS A 5 -1.60 -15.25 17.30
C LYS A 5 -0.70 -14.02 17.40
N ILE A 6 -1.32 -12.86 17.50
CA ILE A 6 -0.60 -11.58 17.59
C ILE A 6 -0.91 -11.00 18.98
N PRO A 7 0.08 -10.93 19.89
CA PRO A 7 -0.15 -10.32 21.19
C PRO A 7 -0.43 -8.83 21.05
N PHE A 8 -1.13 -8.27 22.02
CA PHE A 8 -1.36 -6.82 22.04
C PHE A 8 -0.02 -6.09 22.04
N GLN A 9 0.08 -5.11 21.14
CA GLN A 9 1.28 -4.29 21.02
C GLN A 9 0.91 -2.97 20.34
N THR A 10 1.73 -1.96 20.57
CA THR A 10 1.61 -0.69 19.87
C THR A 10 2.74 -0.57 18.86
N ILE A 11 2.51 0.20 17.82
CA ILE A 11 3.51 0.50 16.79
C ILE A 11 3.73 2.00 16.79
N ASP A 12 4.96 2.40 17.08
CA ASP A 12 5.37 3.79 16.91
C ASP A 12 6.13 3.88 15.58
N TRP A 13 5.46 4.38 14.57
CA TRP A 13 6.01 4.45 13.22
C TRP A 13 7.28 5.29 13.13
N SER A 14 7.47 6.24 14.05
CA SER A 14 8.69 7.05 14.08
C SER A 14 9.94 6.24 14.37
N ASN A 15 9.79 5.04 14.96
CA ASN A 15 10.89 4.15 15.29
C ASN A 15 11.15 3.08 14.23
N ILE A 16 10.36 3.08 13.16
CA ILE A 16 10.47 2.08 12.09
C ILE A 16 11.27 2.67 10.94
N SER A 17 12.38 2.02 10.59
CA SER A 17 13.24 2.47 9.49
C SER A 17 12.52 2.39 8.14
N ARG A 18 12.79 3.35 7.28
CA ARG A 18 12.27 3.37 5.91
C ARG A 18 13.19 2.59 4.99
N THR A 19 12.60 1.86 4.05
CA THR A 19 13.31 1.32 2.90
C THR A 19 12.87 2.05 1.65
N GLU A 20 13.78 2.21 0.70
CA GLU A 20 13.52 2.97 -0.52
C GLU A 20 13.42 2.01 -1.70
N HIS A 21 12.38 2.17 -2.50
CA HIS A 21 12.13 1.30 -3.67
C HIS A 21 11.93 2.18 -4.90
N GLN A 22 12.80 2.00 -5.90
CA GLN A 22 12.68 2.71 -7.16
C GLN A 22 11.63 2.05 -8.02
N ASP A 23 10.91 2.86 -8.79
CA ASP A 23 9.92 2.37 -9.75
C ASP A 23 10.14 3.02 -11.11
N GLN A 24 9.21 2.87 -12.05
CA GLN A 24 9.37 3.41 -13.40
C GLN A 24 9.65 4.91 -13.34
N THR A 25 8.86 5.65 -12.57
CA THR A 25 9.15 7.03 -12.19
C THR A 25 8.84 7.18 -10.72
N GLY A 26 9.60 8.01 -10.03
CA GLY A 26 9.40 8.26 -8.60
C GLY A 26 9.92 7.14 -7.71
N VAL A 27 9.66 7.28 -6.44
CA VAL A 27 10.18 6.42 -5.38
C VAL A 27 9.08 6.06 -4.40
N ALA A 28 9.10 4.83 -3.92
CA ALA A 28 8.27 4.39 -2.81
C ALA A 28 9.14 4.24 -1.55
N TYR A 29 8.66 4.75 -0.43
CA TYR A 29 9.30 4.60 0.86
C TYR A 29 8.41 3.73 1.74
N TRP A 30 8.95 2.63 2.28
CA TRP A 30 8.20 1.68 3.10
C TRP A 30 8.72 1.64 4.52
N GLN A 31 7.81 1.65 5.48
CA GLN A 31 8.06 1.27 6.86
C GLN A 31 7.23 0.00 7.08
N THR A 32 7.87 -1.10 7.41
CA THR A 32 7.23 -2.43 7.40
C THR A 32 7.27 -3.07 8.77
N ILE A 33 6.13 -3.58 9.22
CA ILE A 33 6.00 -4.44 10.40
C ILE A 33 5.53 -5.80 9.90
N GLN A 34 6.33 -6.83 10.18
CA GLN A 34 5.98 -8.21 9.84
C GLN A 34 5.56 -8.92 11.12
N LEU A 35 4.33 -9.36 11.16
CA LEU A 35 3.76 -10.16 12.25
C LEU A 35 3.40 -11.54 11.71
N GLU A 36 2.96 -12.43 12.59
CA GLU A 36 2.55 -13.76 12.16
C GLU A 36 1.32 -13.67 11.26
N GLY A 37 1.48 -14.06 9.99
CA GLY A 37 0.40 -14.05 9.01
C GLY A 37 -0.08 -12.67 8.58
N LEU A 38 0.63 -11.60 8.96
CA LEU A 38 0.17 -10.25 8.70
C LEU A 38 1.35 -9.31 8.45
N ARG A 39 1.25 -8.53 7.38
CA ARG A 39 2.22 -7.48 7.10
C ARG A 39 1.50 -6.14 7.09
N ILE A 40 2.03 -5.18 7.84
CA ILE A 40 1.49 -3.83 7.91
C ILE A 40 2.57 -2.87 7.43
N ARG A 41 2.24 -2.02 6.46
CA ARG A 41 3.19 -1.07 5.90
C ARG A 41 2.61 0.34 5.90
N MET A 42 3.46 1.29 6.28
CA MET A 42 3.22 2.69 5.98
C MET A 42 4.03 2.99 4.72
N VAL A 43 3.34 3.41 3.66
CA VAL A 43 3.96 3.60 2.34
C VAL A 43 3.75 5.02 1.89
N GLU A 44 4.83 5.66 1.47
CA GLU A 44 4.76 6.99 0.86
C GLU A 44 5.28 6.89 -0.57
N TYR A 45 4.45 7.30 -1.53
CA TYR A 45 4.86 7.44 -2.93
C TYR A 45 5.19 8.90 -3.20
N SER A 46 6.33 9.16 -3.83
CA SER A 46 6.76 10.51 -4.20
C SER A 46 5.89 11.07 -5.33
N LYS A 47 6.00 12.39 -5.55
CA LYS A 47 5.34 13.04 -6.69
C LYS A 47 5.75 12.37 -7.99
N GLY A 48 4.78 12.12 -8.85
CA GLY A 48 5.04 11.50 -10.14
C GLY A 48 5.33 10.01 -10.09
N TYR A 49 5.02 9.36 -8.98
CA TYR A 49 5.24 7.91 -8.85
C TYR A 49 4.34 7.14 -9.82
N PHE A 50 4.93 6.22 -10.55
CA PHE A 50 4.23 5.33 -11.46
C PHE A 50 4.83 3.93 -11.28
N ALA A 51 4.01 2.99 -10.82
CA ALA A 51 4.44 1.61 -10.63
C ALA A 51 4.77 0.97 -11.99
N ASP A 52 5.91 0.29 -12.06
CA ASP A 52 6.38 -0.33 -13.31
C ASP A 52 5.88 -1.77 -13.48
N HIS A 53 5.14 -2.28 -12.51
CA HIS A 53 4.63 -3.64 -12.54
C HIS A 53 3.20 -3.69 -12.02
N TRP A 54 2.50 -4.73 -12.45
CA TRP A 54 1.15 -5.01 -11.99
C TRP A 54 1.19 -5.90 -10.76
N CYS A 55 0.40 -5.56 -9.77
CA CYS A 55 0.34 -6.30 -8.51
C CYS A 55 -0.87 -7.23 -8.50
N GLU A 56 -0.66 -8.49 -8.13
CA GLU A 56 -1.74 -9.48 -8.00
C GLU A 56 -2.06 -9.80 -6.54
N LYS A 57 -1.29 -9.25 -5.62
CA LYS A 57 -1.48 -9.51 -4.18
C LYS A 57 -2.67 -8.73 -3.64
N GLY A 58 -3.46 -9.41 -2.81
CA GLY A 58 -4.57 -8.76 -2.13
C GLY A 58 -4.10 -7.95 -0.94
N HIS A 59 -4.79 -6.86 -0.67
CA HIS A 59 -4.53 -6.04 0.51
C HIS A 59 -5.72 -5.17 0.86
N ILE A 60 -5.61 -4.58 2.05
CA ILE A 60 -6.45 -3.48 2.49
C ILE A 60 -5.58 -2.24 2.44
N VAL A 61 -6.03 -1.22 1.75
CA VAL A 61 -5.27 0.02 1.58
C VAL A 61 -6.11 1.19 2.03
N HIS A 62 -5.54 2.01 2.92
CA HIS A 62 -6.20 3.21 3.41
C HIS A 62 -5.34 4.43 3.08
N CYS A 63 -5.95 5.43 2.43
CA CYS A 63 -5.26 6.67 2.10
C CYS A 63 -5.29 7.62 3.28
N LEU A 64 -4.11 7.95 3.81
CA LEU A 64 -3.97 8.88 4.93
C LEU A 64 -3.84 10.32 4.47
N GLN A 65 -3.11 10.54 3.38
CA GLN A 65 -2.85 11.89 2.88
C GLN A 65 -2.54 11.82 1.40
N GLY A 66 -3.01 12.80 0.66
CA GLY A 66 -2.76 12.92 -0.77
C GLY A 66 -3.78 12.20 -1.61
N LYS A 67 -3.38 11.76 -2.80
CA LYS A 67 -4.26 11.15 -3.78
C LYS A 67 -3.51 10.10 -4.58
N VAL A 68 -4.14 8.96 -4.78
CA VAL A 68 -3.59 7.89 -5.61
C VAL A 68 -4.67 7.40 -6.57
N VAL A 69 -4.26 7.10 -7.81
CA VAL A 69 -5.10 6.44 -8.79
C VAL A 69 -4.68 4.98 -8.85
N ASN A 70 -5.64 4.08 -8.63
CA ASN A 70 -5.40 2.65 -8.79
C ASN A 70 -5.97 2.25 -10.14
N GLU A 71 -5.08 1.82 -11.03
CA GLU A 71 -5.45 1.37 -12.35
C GLU A 71 -5.59 -0.14 -12.34
N LEU A 72 -6.71 -0.64 -12.83
CA LEU A 72 -6.97 -2.07 -12.92
C LEU A 72 -6.65 -2.56 -14.32
N LYS A 73 -6.27 -3.81 -14.44
CA LYS A 73 -5.85 -4.37 -15.73
C LYS A 73 -6.98 -4.40 -16.77
N ASP A 74 -8.23 -4.37 -16.34
CA ASP A 74 -9.39 -4.29 -17.23
C ASP A 74 -9.62 -2.87 -17.81
N GLY A 75 -8.78 -1.90 -17.41
CA GLY A 75 -8.86 -0.52 -17.87
C GLY A 75 -9.62 0.41 -16.93
N SER A 76 -10.28 -0.12 -15.92
CA SER A 76 -10.98 0.74 -14.95
C SER A 76 -9.98 1.38 -13.99
N LYS A 77 -10.39 2.49 -13.37
CA LYS A 77 -9.58 3.25 -12.43
C LYS A 77 -10.39 3.59 -11.20
N ALA A 78 -9.75 3.56 -10.06
CA ALA A 78 -10.33 3.98 -8.79
C ALA A 78 -9.41 5.04 -8.17
N ILE A 79 -10.01 6.13 -7.71
CA ILE A 79 -9.26 7.24 -7.12
C ILE A 79 -9.49 7.21 -5.62
N LEU A 80 -8.38 7.17 -4.86
CA LEU A 80 -8.41 7.31 -3.40
C LEU A 80 -7.87 8.67 -3.01
N THR A 81 -8.63 9.37 -2.19
CA THR A 81 -8.18 10.57 -1.50
C THR A 81 -8.17 10.31 0.00
N SER A 82 -7.69 11.27 0.79
CA SER A 82 -7.58 11.12 2.23
C SER A 82 -8.89 10.63 2.85
N GLY A 83 -8.82 9.57 3.64
CA GLY A 83 -9.96 8.96 4.30
C GLY A 83 -10.64 7.84 3.53
N MET A 84 -10.22 7.56 2.31
CA MET A 84 -10.79 6.48 1.49
C MET A 84 -9.92 5.23 1.56
N SER A 85 -10.56 4.08 1.36
CA SER A 85 -9.89 2.78 1.36
C SER A 85 -10.34 1.95 0.18
N TYR A 86 -9.50 0.97 -0.21
CA TYR A 86 -9.95 -0.11 -1.06
C TYR A 86 -9.51 -1.45 -0.48
N VAL A 87 -10.18 -2.50 -0.91
CA VAL A 87 -9.87 -3.87 -0.50
C VAL A 87 -9.93 -4.77 -1.72
N ILE A 88 -9.00 -5.70 -1.79
CA ILE A 88 -8.92 -6.67 -2.88
C ILE A 88 -8.31 -7.97 -2.34
N SER A 89 -8.83 -9.10 -2.78
CA SER A 89 -8.26 -10.42 -2.48
C SER A 89 -7.13 -10.74 -3.47
N ASP A 90 -6.29 -11.71 -3.10
CA ASP A 90 -5.24 -12.18 -3.99
C ASP A 90 -5.83 -12.65 -5.32
N ASP A 91 -5.15 -12.33 -6.41
CA ASP A 91 -5.42 -12.83 -7.78
C ASP A 91 -6.81 -12.53 -8.34
N LEU A 92 -7.61 -11.67 -7.71
CA LEU A 92 -8.91 -11.31 -8.23
C LEU A 92 -8.87 -10.11 -9.19
N SER A 93 -8.01 -9.14 -8.92
CA SER A 93 -7.87 -7.97 -9.78
C SER A 93 -6.43 -7.48 -9.78
N THR A 94 -5.80 -7.57 -10.93
CA THR A 94 -4.45 -7.05 -11.11
C THR A 94 -4.52 -5.52 -11.16
N HIS A 95 -3.65 -4.86 -10.40
CA HIS A 95 -3.73 -3.42 -10.21
C HIS A 95 -2.35 -2.79 -10.04
N ARG A 96 -2.28 -1.48 -10.22
CA ARG A 96 -1.07 -0.69 -9.95
C ARG A 96 -1.43 0.72 -9.52
N SER A 97 -0.49 1.37 -8.81
CA SER A 97 -0.70 2.69 -8.23
C SER A 97 0.03 3.77 -9.02
N ILE A 98 -0.64 4.91 -9.18
CA ILE A 98 -0.10 6.09 -9.86
C ILE A 98 -0.49 7.30 -9.03
N THR A 99 0.46 8.21 -8.77
CA THR A 99 0.14 9.48 -8.13
C THR A 99 0.95 10.61 -8.74
N ASP A 100 0.28 11.73 -9.01
CA ASP A 100 0.94 12.95 -9.49
C ASP A 100 1.48 13.79 -8.33
N GLU A 101 0.73 13.83 -7.24
CA GLU A 101 0.99 14.74 -6.13
C GLU A 101 1.77 14.12 -4.98
N GLY A 102 1.84 12.80 -4.95
CA GLY A 102 2.32 12.06 -3.80
C GLY A 102 1.18 11.61 -2.93
N VAL A 103 1.40 10.54 -2.16
CA VAL A 103 0.38 9.94 -1.32
C VAL A 103 1.02 9.17 -0.18
N ILE A 104 0.34 9.13 0.96
CA ILE A 104 0.72 8.31 2.11
C ILE A 104 -0.41 7.31 2.35
N LEU A 105 -0.05 6.03 2.35
CA LEU A 105 -0.98 4.92 2.47
C LEU A 105 -0.62 4.02 3.65
N LEU A 106 -1.65 3.45 4.28
CA LEU A 106 -1.49 2.31 5.18
C LEU A 106 -1.93 1.08 4.40
N ILE A 107 -1.04 0.10 4.27
CA ILE A 107 -1.29 -1.12 3.49
C ILE A 107 -1.18 -2.32 4.42
N ILE A 108 -2.22 -3.14 4.46
CA ILE A 108 -2.27 -4.34 5.28
C ILE A 108 -2.51 -5.53 4.36
N ASP A 109 -1.62 -6.52 4.41
CA ASP A 109 -1.79 -7.75 3.65
C ASP A 109 -1.34 -8.96 4.46
N GLY A 110 -1.71 -10.14 3.99
CA GLY A 110 -1.26 -11.39 4.56
C GLY A 110 0.15 -11.74 4.09
N ASP A 111 0.68 -12.79 4.65
CA ASP A 111 1.99 -13.32 4.22
C ASP A 111 1.90 -14.05 2.89
#